data_7137477910de7ad65139f1837055b9fd
#
_entry.id   7137477910de7ad65139f1837055b9fd
#
_cell.length_a   1.000
_cell.length_b   1.000
_cell.length_c   1.000
_cell.angle_alpha   90.00
_cell.angle_beta   90.00
_cell.angle_gamma   90.00
#
_symmetry.space_group_name_H-M   'P 1'
#
loop_
_entity.id
_entity.type
_entity.pdbx_description
1 polymer ?
#
loop_
_entity_poly.entity_id
_entity_poly.type
_entity_poly.pdbx_seq_one_letter_code
_entity_poly.pdbx_strand_id
1 'polypeptide(L)'
;DFGENIMFTSFWYDHKITPAQEFSDFTEDMVLYGPLCMNIDVIREHVTLPLLKRNDKVVVHTVGAYNMTQWMQFISLRPAVVMIDKKGVPHEIRKRESINSIESEEIVPEYLKTFSLNGIEKRTG
;
A
#
# COMPACT_ATOMS: atom_id res chain seq x y z
N ASP A 1 -0.51 -3.20 7.17
CA ASP A 1 -0.87 -3.30 5.77
C ASP A 1 0.12 -2.52 4.92
N PHE A 2 1.01 -3.22 4.23
CA PHE A 2 1.95 -2.60 3.28
C PHE A 2 1.30 -2.43 1.89
N GLY A 3 0.03 -2.49 1.85
CA GLY A 3 -0.94 -2.86 0.84
C GLY A 3 -0.84 -2.28 -0.54
N GLU A 4 -0.10 -1.24 -0.73
CA GLU A 4 -0.11 -0.52 -1.99
C GLU A 4 1.22 -0.65 -2.72
N ASN A 5 2.13 -1.50 -2.24
CA ASN A 5 3.47 -1.44 -2.74
C ASN A 5 4.21 -2.77 -2.64
N ILE A 6 4.67 -3.26 -3.77
CA ILE A 6 5.74 -4.24 -3.75
C ILE A 6 7.01 -3.48 -3.37
N MET A 7 7.64 -3.90 -2.29
CA MET A 7 8.91 -3.32 -1.87
C MET A 7 10.05 -3.87 -2.73
N PHE A 8 10.20 -3.36 -3.93
CA PHE A 8 11.25 -3.78 -4.85
C PHE A 8 12.64 -3.76 -4.23
N THR A 9 12.89 -2.81 -3.33
CA THR A 9 14.18 -2.73 -2.64
C THR A 9 14.48 -3.93 -1.75
N SER A 10 13.48 -4.71 -1.33
CA SER A 10 13.70 -5.95 -0.57
C SER A 10 14.46 -7.02 -1.33
N PHE A 11 14.52 -6.96 -2.66
CA PHE A 11 15.30 -7.90 -3.48
C PHE A 11 16.81 -7.73 -3.35
N TRP A 12 17.29 -6.59 -2.87
CA TRP A 12 18.72 -6.31 -2.75
C TRP A 12 19.13 -5.61 -1.45
N TYR A 13 18.18 -5.23 -0.61
CA TYR A 13 18.46 -4.52 0.63
C TYR A 13 17.60 -5.04 1.79
N ASP A 14 18.27 -5.40 2.86
CA ASP A 14 17.65 -5.87 4.08
C ASP A 14 17.17 -4.70 4.94
N HIS A 15 15.96 -4.21 4.67
CA HIS A 15 15.35 -3.16 5.47
C HIS A 15 15.22 -3.59 6.93
N LYS A 16 15.61 -2.72 7.85
CA LYS A 16 15.34 -2.93 9.28
C LYS A 16 13.84 -2.92 9.51
N ILE A 17 13.34 -3.91 10.24
CA ILE A 17 11.93 -4.04 10.60
C ILE A 17 11.86 -4.05 12.12
N THR A 18 10.99 -3.22 12.69
CA THR A 18 10.78 -3.13 14.13
C THR A 18 9.29 -3.13 14.45
N PRO A 19 8.91 -3.65 15.62
CA PRO A 19 7.56 -3.44 16.13
C PRO A 19 7.28 -1.94 16.30
N ALA A 20 6.04 -1.52 16.08
CA ALA A 20 5.61 -0.14 16.26
C ALA A 20 5.15 0.17 17.71
N GLN A 21 5.08 -0.85 18.53
CA GLN A 21 4.65 -0.79 19.93
C GLN A 21 5.49 -1.77 20.77
N GLU A 22 5.36 -1.69 22.09
CA GLU A 22 5.96 -2.69 22.98
C GLU A 22 5.20 -4.01 22.90
N PHE A 23 5.94 -5.10 22.85
CA PHE A 23 5.45 -6.46 22.82
C PHE A 23 6.05 -7.29 23.96
N SER A 24 5.53 -8.49 24.16
CA SER A 24 6.13 -9.48 25.06
C SER A 24 7.50 -9.94 24.55
N ASP A 25 8.30 -10.51 25.46
CA ASP A 25 9.65 -11.01 25.14
C ASP A 25 9.68 -12.26 24.23
N PHE A 26 8.53 -12.84 23.95
CA PHE A 26 8.44 -13.99 23.06
C PHE A 26 8.58 -13.56 21.61
N THR A 27 9.57 -14.12 20.94
CA THR A 27 9.83 -13.88 19.50
C THR A 27 9.66 -15.17 18.70
N GLU A 28 9.34 -15.02 17.43
CA GLU A 28 9.29 -16.11 16.45
C GLU A 28 9.90 -15.68 15.13
N ASP A 29 10.38 -16.66 14.35
CA ASP A 29 10.82 -16.44 12.99
C ASP A 29 9.62 -16.49 12.05
N MET A 30 9.49 -15.47 11.22
CA MET A 30 8.36 -15.32 10.33
C MET A 30 8.76 -14.82 8.95
N VAL A 31 7.86 -14.98 8.00
CA VAL A 31 7.93 -14.38 6.67
C VAL A 31 6.92 -13.23 6.61
N LEU A 32 7.33 -12.08 6.12
CA LEU A 32 6.44 -10.94 5.93
C LEU A 32 6.04 -10.82 4.46
N TYR A 33 4.76 -11.00 4.20
CA TYR A 33 4.15 -10.79 2.90
C TYR A 33 3.38 -9.47 2.84
N GLY A 34 3.29 -8.87 1.67
CA GLY A 34 2.30 -7.85 1.38
C GLY A 34 0.92 -8.47 1.09
N PRO A 35 -0.10 -7.64 0.89
CA PRO A 35 -1.48 -8.09 0.65
C PRO A 35 -1.80 -8.40 -0.81
N LEU A 36 -0.87 -8.20 -1.72
CA LEU A 36 -1.09 -8.35 -3.14
C LEU A 36 -1.15 -9.84 -3.53
N CYS A 37 -1.95 -10.20 -4.50
CA CYS A 37 -2.05 -11.55 -5.04
C CYS A 37 -0.87 -11.89 -5.98
N MET A 38 0.35 -11.59 -5.55
CA MET A 38 1.59 -11.76 -6.30
C MET A 38 2.62 -12.47 -5.43
N ASN A 39 3.23 -13.52 -5.95
CA ASN A 39 4.26 -14.29 -5.24
C ASN A 39 5.56 -13.51 -4.98
N ILE A 40 5.75 -12.38 -5.65
CA ILE A 40 6.89 -11.47 -5.44
C ILE A 40 6.60 -10.43 -4.35
N ASP A 41 5.39 -10.39 -3.79
CA ASP A 41 5.03 -9.46 -2.72
C ASP A 41 5.52 -9.98 -1.36
N VAL A 42 6.83 -10.17 -1.27
CA VAL A 42 7.54 -10.59 -0.07
C VAL A 42 8.39 -9.44 0.43
N ILE A 43 8.11 -8.97 1.63
CA ILE A 43 8.86 -7.87 2.26
C ILE A 43 10.13 -8.41 2.90
N ARG A 44 10.04 -9.57 3.54
CA ARG A 44 11.16 -10.26 4.17
C ARG A 44 10.86 -11.75 4.29
N GLU A 45 11.77 -12.58 3.80
CA GLU A 45 11.65 -14.04 3.87
C GLU A 45 11.97 -14.60 5.27
N HIS A 46 12.86 -13.94 6.01
CA HIS A 46 13.26 -14.36 7.34
C HIS A 46 13.43 -13.13 8.24
N VAL A 47 12.60 -13.01 9.25
CA VAL A 47 12.71 -11.97 10.27
C VAL A 47 12.24 -12.52 11.62
N THR A 48 13.04 -12.27 12.65
CA THR A 48 12.66 -12.60 14.04
C THR A 48 11.98 -11.38 14.64
N LEU A 49 10.72 -11.49 14.95
CA LEU A 49 9.90 -10.43 15.56
C LEU A 49 9.13 -10.99 16.76
N PRO A 50 8.64 -10.12 17.66
CA PRO A 50 7.68 -10.53 18.67
C PRO A 50 6.47 -11.22 18.04
N LEU A 51 5.83 -12.11 18.78
CA LEU A 51 4.61 -12.79 18.34
C LEU A 51 3.52 -11.76 17.98
N LEU A 52 3.30 -11.57 16.69
CA LEU A 52 2.35 -10.60 16.15
C LEU A 52 0.93 -11.17 16.09
N LYS A 53 -0.03 -10.32 16.38
CA LYS A 53 -1.46 -10.59 16.22
C LYS A 53 -2.02 -9.73 15.11
N ARG A 54 -3.20 -10.09 14.63
CA ARG A 54 -3.93 -9.28 13.67
C ARG A 54 -4.11 -7.84 14.21
N ASN A 55 -3.79 -6.85 13.38
CA ASN A 55 -3.79 -5.40 13.65
C ASN A 55 -2.56 -4.87 14.40
N ASP A 56 -1.63 -5.72 14.81
CA ASP A 56 -0.33 -5.23 15.27
C ASP A 56 0.40 -4.55 14.12
N LYS A 57 1.22 -3.56 14.47
CA LYS A 57 1.92 -2.74 13.48
C LYS A 57 3.42 -2.95 13.58
N VAL A 58 4.04 -2.97 12.41
CA VAL A 58 5.50 -2.97 12.28
C VAL A 58 5.95 -1.75 11.47
N VAL A 59 7.17 -1.32 11.72
CA VAL A 59 7.81 -0.23 10.98
C VAL A 59 8.90 -0.82 10.12
N VAL A 60 8.81 -0.60 8.83
CA VAL A 60 9.90 -0.89 7.89
C VAL A 60 10.68 0.39 7.66
N HIS A 61 11.97 0.36 7.98
CA HIS A 61 12.82 1.54 7.96
C HIS A 61 13.47 1.76 6.60
N THR A 62 13.84 3.02 6.32
CA THR A 62 14.67 3.40 5.17
C THR A 62 14.05 3.04 3.81
N VAL A 63 12.74 3.17 3.68
CA VAL A 63 11.98 2.77 2.48
C VAL A 63 11.61 3.95 1.55
N GLY A 64 12.10 5.16 1.82
CA GLY A 64 11.74 6.34 1.02
C GLY A 64 12.28 6.30 -0.41
N ALA A 65 13.54 5.91 -0.58
CA ALA A 65 14.16 5.83 -1.90
C ALA A 65 13.57 4.66 -2.71
N TYR A 66 13.34 4.87 -4.00
CA TYR A 66 12.73 3.96 -4.97
C TYR A 66 11.28 3.59 -4.68
N ASN A 67 10.95 3.14 -3.47
CA ASN A 67 9.60 2.64 -3.16
C ASN A 67 8.53 3.71 -3.35
N MET A 68 8.83 4.98 -3.03
CA MET A 68 7.90 6.10 -3.19
C MET A 68 7.60 6.45 -4.66
N THR A 69 8.44 6.06 -5.60
CA THR A 69 8.28 6.30 -7.04
C THR A 69 7.78 5.06 -7.78
N GLN A 70 7.94 3.89 -7.19
CA GLN A 70 7.52 2.59 -7.74
C GLN A 70 6.19 2.11 -7.18
N TRP A 71 5.45 2.97 -6.48
CA TRP A 71 4.13 2.64 -6.00
C TRP A 71 3.19 2.27 -7.13
N MET A 72 2.57 1.12 -6.98
CA MET A 72 1.51 0.67 -7.87
C MET A 72 0.14 0.89 -7.22
N GLN A 73 -0.89 0.94 -8.06
CA GLN A 73 -2.28 1.07 -7.64
C GLN A 73 -3.03 -0.27 -7.85
N PHE A 74 -2.31 -1.37 -7.67
CA PHE A 74 -2.87 -2.71 -7.82
C PHE A 74 -3.56 -3.11 -6.52
N ILE A 75 -4.87 -3.32 -6.57
CA ILE A 75 -5.76 -3.67 -5.45
C ILE A 75 -6.12 -2.48 -4.56
N SER A 76 -5.16 -1.64 -4.19
CA SER A 76 -5.37 -0.52 -3.27
C SER A 76 -4.82 0.78 -3.82
N LEU A 77 -5.40 1.88 -3.38
CA LEU A 77 -4.93 3.24 -3.71
C LEU A 77 -3.79 3.64 -2.77
N ARG A 78 -2.91 4.53 -3.22
CA ARG A 78 -1.75 4.96 -2.46
C ARG A 78 -2.15 5.66 -1.16
N PRO A 79 -1.48 5.37 -0.03
CA PRO A 79 -1.76 5.99 1.26
C PRO A 79 -1.28 7.43 1.31
N ALA A 80 -1.70 8.16 2.36
CA ALA A 80 -1.14 9.44 2.69
C ALA A 80 0.34 9.33 3.07
N VAL A 81 1.09 10.41 2.83
CA VAL A 81 2.47 10.54 3.30
C VAL A 81 2.54 11.63 4.36
N VAL A 82 3.16 11.29 5.46
CA VAL A 82 3.32 12.18 6.62
C VAL A 82 4.80 12.43 6.87
N MET A 83 5.15 13.67 7.04
CA MET A 83 6.48 14.10 7.51
C MET A 83 6.41 14.43 8.99
N ILE A 84 7.35 13.91 9.76
CA ILE A 84 7.51 14.27 11.18
C ILE A 84 8.58 15.35 11.25
N ASP A 85 8.24 16.49 11.83
CA ASP A 85 9.19 17.59 11.99
C ASP A 85 10.17 17.36 13.18
N LYS A 86 11.11 18.28 13.35
CA LYS A 86 12.11 18.21 14.43
C LYS A 86 11.52 18.27 15.85
N LYS A 87 10.25 18.69 15.99
CA LYS A 87 9.52 18.75 17.26
C LYS A 87 8.65 17.51 17.47
N GLY A 88 8.66 16.54 16.54
CA GLY A 88 7.84 15.34 16.59
C GLY A 88 6.39 15.56 16.08
N VAL A 89 6.10 16.70 15.45
CA VAL A 89 4.75 17.00 14.96
C VAL A 89 4.57 16.40 13.56
N PRO A 90 3.49 15.64 13.32
CA PRO A 90 3.18 15.10 12.01
C PRO A 90 2.55 16.15 11.09
N HIS A 91 3.00 16.18 9.83
CA HIS A 91 2.46 17.01 8.77
C HIS A 91 2.14 16.13 7.56
N GLU A 92 0.90 16.18 7.08
CA GLU A 92 0.55 15.51 5.83
C GLU A 92 1.20 16.25 4.65
N ILE A 93 2.06 15.57 3.89
CA ILE A 93 2.75 16.12 2.73
C ILE A 93 2.26 15.53 1.40
N ARG A 94 1.47 14.46 1.45
CA ARG A 94 0.73 13.88 0.34
C ARG A 94 -0.59 13.32 0.84
N LYS A 95 -1.67 13.71 0.21
CA LYS A 95 -3.00 13.16 0.52
C LYS A 95 -3.10 11.68 0.13
N ARG A 96 -3.93 10.92 0.84
CA ARG A 96 -4.35 9.61 0.39
C ARG A 96 -5.04 9.73 -0.96
N GLU A 97 -4.73 8.83 -1.88
CA GLU A 97 -5.46 8.77 -3.15
C GLU A 97 -6.92 8.36 -2.95
N SER A 98 -7.75 8.82 -3.85
CA SER A 98 -9.15 8.43 -3.97
C SER A 98 -9.42 7.99 -5.41
N ILE A 99 -10.58 7.44 -5.67
CA ILE A 99 -10.96 7.08 -7.04
C ILE A 99 -10.92 8.31 -7.97
N ASN A 100 -11.28 9.48 -7.46
CA ASN A 100 -11.21 10.74 -8.24
C ASN A 100 -9.78 11.08 -8.68
N SER A 101 -8.75 10.64 -7.95
CA SER A 101 -7.35 10.85 -8.36
C SER A 101 -6.99 10.06 -9.62
N ILE A 102 -7.68 8.96 -9.88
CA ILE A 102 -7.51 8.15 -11.09
C ILE A 102 -8.41 8.71 -12.19
N GLU A 103 -9.68 8.94 -11.89
CA GLU A 103 -10.67 9.41 -12.86
C GLU A 103 -10.31 10.77 -13.48
N SER A 104 -9.59 11.63 -12.73
CA SER A 104 -9.18 12.94 -13.24
C SER A 104 -8.26 12.90 -14.46
N GLU A 105 -7.55 11.78 -14.64
CA GLU A 105 -6.65 11.57 -15.78
C GLU A 105 -7.33 10.80 -16.94
N GLU A 106 -8.55 10.29 -16.72
CA GLU A 106 -9.26 9.49 -17.72
C GLU A 106 -10.02 10.38 -18.69
N ILE A 107 -9.88 10.09 -19.98
CA ILE A 107 -10.58 10.80 -21.05
C ILE A 107 -11.60 9.85 -21.69
N VAL A 108 -12.88 10.16 -21.50
CA VAL A 108 -13.96 9.43 -22.16
C VAL A 108 -14.15 9.97 -23.59
N PRO A 109 -13.88 9.19 -24.64
CA PRO A 109 -14.12 9.58 -26.04
C PRO A 109 -15.59 9.91 -26.29
N GLU A 110 -15.87 10.86 -27.19
CA GLU A 110 -17.24 11.31 -27.47
C GLU A 110 -18.19 10.18 -27.87
N TYR A 111 -17.74 9.20 -28.64
CA TYR A 111 -18.59 8.08 -29.08
C TYR A 111 -19.06 7.18 -27.92
N LEU A 112 -18.35 7.19 -26.77
CA LEU A 112 -18.75 6.47 -25.54
C LEU A 112 -19.69 7.28 -24.66
N LYS A 113 -19.67 8.61 -24.75
CA LYS A 113 -20.56 9.49 -23.98
C LYS A 113 -22.02 9.37 -24.40
N THR A 114 -22.29 8.91 -25.63
CA THR A 114 -23.63 8.71 -26.19
C THR A 114 -24.24 7.34 -25.87
N PHE A 115 -23.54 6.46 -25.20
CA PHE A 115 -24.10 5.21 -24.68
C PHE A 115 -25.01 5.53 -23.48
N SER A 116 -26.19 6.04 -23.77
CA SER A 116 -27.26 6.16 -22.80
C SER A 116 -27.73 4.75 -22.42
N LEU A 117 -27.91 4.50 -21.12
CA LEU A 117 -28.49 3.27 -20.56
C LEU A 117 -29.93 2.96 -21.07
N ASN A 118 -30.52 3.82 -21.89
CA ASN A 118 -31.83 3.66 -22.48
C ASN A 118 -31.98 2.43 -23.41
N GLY A 119 -30.89 1.71 -23.70
CA GLY A 119 -30.92 0.46 -24.47
C GLY A 119 -31.05 -0.82 -23.63
N ILE A 120 -30.89 -0.77 -22.32
CA ILE A 120 -30.89 -1.96 -21.45
C ILE A 120 -32.27 -2.26 -20.86
N GLU A 121 -33.16 -1.27 -20.76
CA GLU A 121 -34.51 -1.46 -20.18
C GLU A 121 -35.51 -2.18 -21.08
N LYS A 122 -35.16 -2.57 -22.30
CA LYS A 122 -36.10 -3.23 -23.23
C LYS A 122 -35.86 -4.73 -23.43
N ARG A 123 -35.12 -5.41 -22.57
CA ARG A 123 -34.90 -6.87 -22.67
C ARG A 123 -35.41 -7.68 -21.47
N THR A 124 -36.30 -7.13 -20.66
CA THR A 124 -37.09 -7.90 -19.68
C THR A 124 -38.55 -7.80 -20.06
N GLY A 125 -38.94 -8.65 -20.98
CA GLY A 125 -40.28 -8.95 -21.36
C GLY A 125 -40.35 -10.40 -21.85
#